data_ff83bcac271f52aa0a90ad86f07822d8
#
_entry.id   ff83bcac271f52aa0a90ad86f07822d8
#
_cell.length_a   1.000
_cell.length_b   1.000
_cell.length_c   1.000
_cell.angle_alpha   90.00
_cell.angle_beta   90.00
_cell.angle_gamma   90.00
#
_symmetry.space_group_name_H-M   'P 1'
#
loop_
_entity.id
_entity.type
_entity.pdbx_description
1 polymer ?
#
loop_
_entity_poly.entity_id
_entity_poly.type
_entity_poly.pdbx_seq_one_letter_code
_entity_poly.pdbx_strand_id
1 'polypeptide(L)'
;MTTPQDIIRRDVLAMTSYPVPDASGFVKLDAMENPYPLPAPLAAALGERLAQVALNRYPAPRPGALLDKLRRTMDVPAACDVLLGNGSDEIISMMSVACAKPGAKVLAPVPGFVMYELSAKFAQLEFVGVPLKADLTLDADAMIAAIAEHRPALVYLAYPNNPTGTLYDAADVERIIAAARHSLVVIDEAYQPFAQHSWLPRAAEFDNVVVMRTVSKLGLAGIRLGYLAGLPAWLTEFDKVRPPYNINVLTQATVDFLLDHLDVLDAQAAELRAERTRVAQAVAALPGVTVFPSAGNFLLVRVPDAAAVFDALLTERVLIKNVSKMHPLLAECVRLTVGSPDENARLLAALKLALRG
;
A
#
# COMPACT_ATOMS: atom_id res chain seq x y z
N MET A 1 -17.87 34.83 -18.53
CA MET A 1 -17.70 33.36 -18.78
C MET A 1 -17.31 32.72 -17.47
N THR A 2 -17.95 31.63 -17.08
CA THR A 2 -17.59 30.87 -15.88
C THR A 2 -16.25 30.16 -16.10
N THR A 3 -15.36 30.22 -15.15
CA THR A 3 -14.01 29.62 -15.20
C THR A 3 -13.88 28.51 -14.17
N PRO A 4 -12.90 27.60 -14.27
CA PRO A 4 -12.64 26.60 -13.22
C PRO A 4 -12.43 27.26 -11.83
N GLN A 5 -11.84 28.43 -11.77
CA GLN A 5 -11.59 29.18 -10.54
C GLN A 5 -12.87 29.62 -9.81
N ASP A 6 -13.98 29.73 -10.54
CA ASP A 6 -15.28 30.08 -9.97
C ASP A 6 -16.02 28.90 -9.32
N ILE A 7 -15.66 27.66 -9.73
CA ILE A 7 -16.39 26.43 -9.35
C ILE A 7 -15.54 25.49 -8.52
N ILE A 8 -14.26 25.31 -8.88
CA ILE A 8 -13.37 24.33 -8.24
C ILE A 8 -12.83 24.89 -6.92
N ARG A 9 -12.79 24.06 -5.91
CA ARG A 9 -12.20 24.39 -4.60
C ARG A 9 -10.77 24.90 -4.76
N ARG A 10 -10.41 25.93 -3.99
CA ARG A 10 -9.09 26.58 -4.07
C ARG A 10 -7.93 25.62 -3.73
N ASP A 11 -8.14 24.75 -2.76
CA ASP A 11 -7.15 23.73 -2.38
C ASP A 11 -6.89 22.73 -3.52
N VAL A 12 -7.94 22.32 -4.26
CA VAL A 12 -7.82 21.46 -5.45
C VAL A 12 -7.09 22.20 -6.59
N LEU A 13 -7.43 23.48 -6.82
CA LEU A 13 -6.74 24.30 -7.83
C LEU A 13 -5.24 24.47 -7.55
N ALA A 14 -4.85 24.45 -6.27
CA ALA A 14 -3.46 24.58 -5.85
C ALA A 14 -2.67 23.25 -5.92
N MET A 15 -3.36 22.12 -6.15
CA MET A 15 -2.71 20.80 -6.22
C MET A 15 -2.13 20.54 -7.61
N THR A 16 -1.09 19.72 -7.64
CA THR A 16 -0.60 19.08 -8.87
C THR A 16 -1.12 17.65 -8.95
N SER A 17 -1.38 17.16 -10.15
CA SER A 17 -1.70 15.74 -10.35
C SER A 17 -0.57 14.86 -9.83
N TYR A 18 -0.92 13.69 -9.26
CA TYR A 18 0.09 12.74 -8.81
C TYR A 18 0.96 12.28 -9.98
N PRO A 19 2.29 12.51 -9.94
CA PRO A 19 3.15 12.17 -11.06
C PRO A 19 3.40 10.66 -11.13
N VAL A 20 3.04 10.06 -12.25
CA VAL A 20 3.40 8.68 -12.59
C VAL A 20 4.39 8.73 -13.73
N PRO A 21 5.66 8.30 -13.54
CA PRO A 21 6.65 8.31 -14.60
C PRO A 21 6.30 7.27 -15.68
N ASP A 22 6.63 7.58 -16.94
CA ASP A 22 6.63 6.58 -18.01
C ASP A 22 7.83 5.62 -17.80
N ALA A 23 7.53 4.35 -17.56
CA ALA A 23 8.53 3.32 -17.33
C ALA A 23 8.91 2.54 -18.62
N SER A 24 8.44 2.98 -19.78
CA SER A 24 8.71 2.30 -21.06
C SER A 24 10.21 2.18 -21.33
N GLY A 25 10.70 0.94 -21.47
CA GLY A 25 12.11 0.66 -21.72
C GLY A 25 13.03 0.73 -20.49
N PHE A 26 12.46 0.85 -19.29
CA PHE A 26 13.19 0.79 -18.03
C PHE A 26 13.04 -0.56 -17.33
N VAL A 27 14.02 -0.92 -16.49
CA VAL A 27 13.78 -1.85 -15.39
C VAL A 27 12.96 -1.10 -14.35
N LYS A 28 11.72 -1.50 -14.15
CA LYS A 28 10.71 -0.76 -13.34
C LYS A 28 10.77 -1.18 -11.89
N LEU A 29 11.49 -0.43 -11.06
CA LEU A 29 11.69 -0.68 -9.63
C LEU A 29 11.22 0.48 -8.74
N ASP A 30 10.18 1.20 -9.17
CA ASP A 30 9.65 2.39 -8.48
C ASP A 30 8.35 2.15 -7.69
N ALA A 31 7.54 1.14 -8.07
CA ALA A 31 6.14 1.01 -7.65
C ALA A 31 5.85 -0.23 -6.79
N MET A 32 6.86 -0.97 -6.33
CA MET A 32 6.73 -2.17 -5.50
C MET A 32 5.78 -3.22 -6.13
N GLU A 33 5.88 -3.40 -7.44
CA GLU A 33 5.17 -4.44 -8.17
C GLU A 33 5.89 -5.79 -8.02
N ASN A 34 5.17 -6.88 -8.24
CA ASN A 34 5.75 -8.21 -8.40
C ASN A 34 6.24 -8.33 -9.86
N PRO A 35 7.51 -8.65 -10.10
CA PRO A 35 8.09 -8.72 -11.46
C PRO A 35 7.67 -9.97 -12.24
N TYR A 36 7.14 -10.99 -11.55
CA TYR A 36 6.85 -12.28 -12.15
C TYR A 36 5.48 -12.28 -12.84
N PRO A 37 5.40 -12.61 -14.14
CA PRO A 37 4.13 -12.88 -14.79
C PRO A 37 3.51 -14.18 -14.25
N LEU A 38 2.23 -14.39 -14.53
CA LEU A 38 1.61 -15.69 -14.30
C LEU A 38 2.30 -16.74 -15.18
N PRO A 39 2.52 -17.98 -14.67
CA PRO A 39 3.00 -19.10 -15.48
C PRO A 39 2.11 -19.31 -16.72
N ALA A 40 2.73 -19.63 -17.87
CA ALA A 40 2.01 -19.71 -19.14
C ALA A 40 0.77 -20.60 -19.13
N PRO A 41 0.77 -21.81 -18.50
CA PRO A 41 -0.45 -22.63 -18.41
C PRO A 41 -1.57 -21.95 -17.61
N LEU A 42 -1.21 -21.25 -16.50
CA LEU A 42 -2.17 -20.54 -15.66
C LEU A 42 -2.74 -19.31 -16.37
N ALA A 43 -1.89 -18.59 -17.10
CA ALA A 43 -2.30 -17.44 -17.91
C ALA A 43 -3.28 -17.87 -19.03
N ALA A 44 -3.03 -19.02 -19.69
CA ALA A 44 -3.93 -19.58 -20.70
C ALA A 44 -5.29 -19.95 -20.09
N ALA A 45 -5.31 -20.68 -18.97
CA ALA A 45 -6.54 -21.08 -18.30
C ALA A 45 -7.35 -19.85 -17.81
N LEU A 46 -6.67 -18.81 -17.30
CA LEU A 46 -7.31 -17.55 -16.98
C LEU A 46 -7.91 -16.89 -18.24
N GLY A 47 -7.20 -16.90 -19.36
CA GLY A 47 -7.69 -16.36 -20.63
C GLY A 47 -8.99 -17.04 -21.09
N GLU A 48 -9.07 -18.37 -21.01
CA GLU A 48 -10.28 -19.14 -21.32
C GLU A 48 -11.44 -18.77 -20.37
N ARG A 49 -11.17 -18.61 -19.08
CA ARG A 49 -12.15 -18.16 -18.09
C ARG A 49 -12.68 -16.77 -18.41
N LEU A 50 -11.81 -15.83 -18.75
CA LEU A 50 -12.17 -14.44 -19.05
C LEU A 50 -12.97 -14.32 -20.37
N ALA A 51 -12.74 -15.18 -21.34
CA ALA A 51 -13.49 -15.20 -22.60
C ALA A 51 -15.01 -15.53 -22.37
N GLN A 52 -15.38 -16.13 -21.25
CA GLN A 52 -16.77 -16.45 -20.89
C GLN A 52 -17.47 -15.32 -20.11
N VAL A 53 -16.76 -14.23 -19.79
CA VAL A 53 -17.32 -13.14 -18.99
C VAL A 53 -18.27 -12.29 -19.81
N ALA A 54 -19.47 -12.02 -19.31
CA ALA A 54 -20.47 -11.18 -19.97
C ALA A 54 -20.12 -9.70 -19.83
N LEU A 55 -19.31 -9.16 -20.74
CA LEU A 55 -18.85 -7.77 -20.73
C LEU A 55 -19.99 -6.74 -20.91
N ASN A 56 -21.11 -7.16 -21.45
CA ASN A 56 -22.31 -6.32 -21.69
C ASN A 56 -23.26 -6.25 -20.49
N ARG A 57 -22.87 -6.78 -19.33
CA ARG A 57 -23.67 -6.78 -18.11
C ARG A 57 -22.90 -6.16 -16.95
N TYR A 58 -23.63 -5.47 -16.07
CA TYR A 58 -23.06 -5.02 -14.82
C TYR A 58 -22.63 -6.20 -13.95
N PRO A 59 -21.56 -6.04 -13.17
CA PRO A 59 -21.14 -7.05 -12.20
C PRO A 59 -22.16 -7.22 -11.08
N ALA A 60 -22.06 -8.32 -10.34
CA ALA A 60 -22.78 -8.44 -9.09
C ALA A 60 -22.31 -7.35 -8.11
N PRO A 61 -23.21 -6.54 -7.54
CA PRO A 61 -22.83 -5.45 -6.64
C PRO A 61 -22.21 -5.95 -5.33
N ARG A 62 -22.62 -7.12 -4.87
CA ARG A 62 -22.02 -7.91 -3.79
C ARG A 62 -21.84 -9.33 -4.28
N PRO A 63 -20.65 -9.69 -4.81
CA PRO A 63 -20.41 -11.02 -5.38
C PRO A 63 -20.21 -12.04 -4.25
N GLY A 64 -21.31 -12.54 -3.67
CA GLY A 64 -21.32 -13.40 -2.47
C GLY A 64 -20.37 -14.58 -2.57
N ALA A 65 -20.38 -15.31 -3.67
CA ALA A 65 -19.49 -16.47 -3.87
C ALA A 65 -18.00 -16.06 -3.83
N LEU A 66 -17.63 -14.93 -4.45
CA LEU A 66 -16.27 -14.40 -4.41
C LEU A 66 -15.90 -13.93 -3.00
N LEU A 67 -16.80 -13.23 -2.31
CA LEU A 67 -16.59 -12.80 -0.93
C LEU A 67 -16.38 -13.97 0.01
N ASP A 68 -17.21 -15.01 -0.09
CA ASP A 68 -17.08 -16.24 0.71
C ASP A 68 -15.77 -16.97 0.44
N LYS A 69 -15.36 -17.04 -0.83
CA LYS A 69 -14.08 -17.62 -1.23
C LYS A 69 -12.92 -16.82 -0.67
N LEU A 70 -12.93 -15.50 -0.83
CA LEU A 70 -11.91 -14.61 -0.31
C LEU A 70 -11.80 -14.71 1.22
N ARG A 71 -12.93 -14.75 1.94
CA ARG A 71 -12.93 -14.91 3.40
C ARG A 71 -12.24 -16.19 3.83
N ARG A 72 -12.57 -17.32 3.18
CA ARG A 72 -11.94 -18.63 3.50
C ARG A 72 -10.46 -18.65 3.15
N THR A 73 -10.10 -18.16 1.97
CA THR A 73 -8.73 -18.25 1.45
C THR A 73 -7.76 -17.29 2.14
N MET A 74 -8.28 -16.16 2.61
CA MET A 74 -7.48 -15.16 3.32
C MET A 74 -7.59 -15.24 4.85
N ASP A 75 -8.21 -16.31 5.38
CA ASP A 75 -8.40 -16.57 6.81
C ASP A 75 -9.06 -15.39 7.55
N VAL A 76 -10.08 -14.78 6.93
CA VAL A 76 -10.84 -13.70 7.57
C VAL A 76 -11.67 -14.28 8.73
N PRO A 77 -11.56 -13.75 9.96
CA PRO A 77 -12.33 -14.24 11.11
C PRO A 77 -13.84 -14.27 10.85
N ALA A 78 -14.51 -15.27 11.35
CA ALA A 78 -15.97 -15.48 11.11
C ALA A 78 -16.82 -14.27 11.56
N ALA A 79 -16.38 -13.56 12.60
CA ALA A 79 -17.05 -12.36 13.11
C ALA A 79 -16.83 -11.11 12.23
N CYS A 80 -15.85 -11.15 11.30
CA CYS A 80 -15.57 -10.05 10.39
C CYS A 80 -16.32 -10.23 9.07
N ASP A 81 -16.68 -9.12 8.44
CA ASP A 81 -17.15 -9.05 7.05
C ASP A 81 -16.05 -8.51 6.15
N VAL A 82 -16.30 -8.49 4.83
CA VAL A 82 -15.36 -7.99 3.81
C VAL A 82 -16.06 -6.99 2.90
N LEU A 83 -15.40 -5.84 2.66
CA LEU A 83 -15.80 -4.82 1.71
C LEU A 83 -14.72 -4.71 0.62
N LEU A 84 -15.13 -4.78 -0.65
CA LEU A 84 -14.22 -4.68 -1.80
C LEU A 84 -14.08 -3.23 -2.28
N GLY A 85 -12.86 -2.86 -2.68
CA GLY A 85 -12.56 -1.59 -3.35
C GLY A 85 -11.73 -1.79 -4.61
N ASN A 86 -11.80 -0.83 -5.53
CA ASN A 86 -10.97 -0.78 -6.73
C ASN A 86 -9.52 -0.37 -6.37
N GLY A 87 -8.82 -1.30 -5.71
CA GLY A 87 -7.59 -1.06 -4.98
C GLY A 87 -7.83 -0.49 -3.57
N SER A 88 -6.79 -0.48 -2.75
CA SER A 88 -6.83 0.13 -1.41
C SER A 88 -7.10 1.63 -1.44
N ASP A 89 -6.71 2.33 -2.51
CA ASP A 89 -6.92 3.78 -2.65
C ASP A 89 -8.41 4.15 -2.66
N GLU A 90 -9.27 3.35 -3.30
CA GLU A 90 -10.72 3.55 -3.24
C GLU A 90 -11.27 3.32 -1.84
N ILE A 91 -10.76 2.31 -1.12
CA ILE A 91 -11.15 2.03 0.26
C ILE A 91 -10.78 3.19 1.19
N ILE A 92 -9.57 3.74 1.06
CA ILE A 92 -9.12 4.92 1.81
C ILE A 92 -10.04 6.11 1.52
N SER A 93 -10.39 6.31 0.24
CA SER A 93 -11.31 7.37 -0.18
C SER A 93 -12.71 7.18 0.39
N MET A 94 -13.27 5.96 0.36
CA MET A 94 -14.57 5.64 0.95
C MET A 94 -14.59 5.92 2.45
N MET A 95 -13.58 5.46 3.20
CA MET A 95 -13.48 5.73 4.63
C MET A 95 -13.37 7.23 4.92
N SER A 96 -12.57 7.96 4.12
CA SER A 96 -12.44 9.41 4.26
C SER A 96 -13.78 10.12 4.02
N VAL A 97 -14.53 9.76 2.97
CA VAL A 97 -15.86 10.32 2.67
C VAL A 97 -16.86 9.99 3.78
N ALA A 98 -16.90 8.74 4.26
CA ALA A 98 -17.82 8.34 5.31
C ALA A 98 -17.57 9.06 6.64
N CYS A 99 -16.30 9.41 6.93
CA CYS A 99 -15.90 10.11 8.14
C CYS A 99 -15.90 11.64 8.00
N ALA A 100 -16.19 12.19 6.79
CA ALA A 100 -16.12 13.61 6.51
C ALA A 100 -17.25 14.39 7.23
N LYS A 101 -16.92 14.97 8.36
CA LYS A 101 -17.74 15.91 9.12
C LYS A 101 -16.88 17.11 9.54
N PRO A 102 -17.47 18.29 9.81
CA PRO A 102 -16.70 19.47 10.20
C PRO A 102 -15.74 19.19 11.37
N GLY A 103 -14.45 19.50 11.17
CA GLY A 103 -13.40 19.32 12.18
C GLY A 103 -12.91 17.88 12.34
N ALA A 104 -13.39 16.92 11.55
CA ALA A 104 -12.87 15.56 11.60
C ALA A 104 -11.44 15.47 11.08
N LYS A 105 -10.64 14.61 11.71
CA LYS A 105 -9.21 14.46 11.45
C LYS A 105 -8.84 13.04 11.10
N VAL A 106 -7.78 12.93 10.31
CA VAL A 106 -7.08 11.67 10.01
C VAL A 106 -5.69 11.76 10.58
N LEU A 107 -5.22 10.74 11.26
CA LEU A 107 -3.90 10.70 11.87
C LEU A 107 -3.11 9.50 11.35
N ALA A 108 -1.83 9.71 11.04
CA ALA A 108 -0.93 8.65 10.63
C ALA A 108 0.54 8.97 10.99
N PRO A 109 1.40 7.95 11.15
CA PRO A 109 2.85 8.15 11.20
C PRO A 109 3.38 8.75 9.90
N VAL A 110 4.34 9.67 10.00
CA VAL A 110 5.05 10.26 8.85
C VAL A 110 6.57 10.14 9.01
N PRO A 111 7.31 9.82 7.94
CA PRO A 111 6.86 9.57 6.57
C PRO A 111 6.03 8.28 6.46
N GLY A 112 4.92 8.36 5.73
CA GLY A 112 3.98 7.28 5.53
C GLY A 112 3.42 7.24 4.10
N PHE A 113 2.39 6.43 3.88
CA PHE A 113 1.77 6.33 2.57
C PHE A 113 0.98 7.60 2.24
N VAL A 114 1.37 8.25 1.16
CA VAL A 114 0.88 9.59 0.78
C VAL A 114 -0.64 9.68 0.58
N MET A 115 -1.29 8.56 0.24
CA MET A 115 -2.73 8.56 -0.02
C MET A 115 -3.57 8.80 1.23
N TYR A 116 -3.06 8.59 2.44
CA TYR A 116 -3.80 8.93 3.66
C TYR A 116 -4.01 10.45 3.76
N GLU A 117 -2.95 11.23 3.54
CA GLU A 117 -3.04 12.69 3.52
C GLU A 117 -3.84 13.22 2.33
N LEU A 118 -3.60 12.67 1.12
CA LEU A 118 -4.30 13.12 -0.08
C LEU A 118 -5.80 12.84 -0.01
N SER A 119 -6.21 11.64 0.41
CA SER A 119 -7.62 11.29 0.55
C SER A 119 -8.32 12.10 1.65
N ALA A 120 -7.61 12.38 2.76
CA ALA A 120 -8.10 13.29 3.79
C ALA A 120 -8.38 14.68 3.19
N LYS A 121 -7.43 15.27 2.45
CA LYS A 121 -7.59 16.56 1.76
C LYS A 121 -8.75 16.54 0.76
N PHE A 122 -8.89 15.48 -0.03
CA PHE A 122 -10.00 15.35 -0.99
C PHE A 122 -11.36 15.38 -0.29
N ALA A 123 -11.48 14.73 0.86
CA ALA A 123 -12.67 14.69 1.69
C ALA A 123 -12.80 15.89 2.66
N GLN A 124 -11.91 16.88 2.59
CA GLN A 124 -11.86 18.05 3.49
C GLN A 124 -11.66 17.69 4.98
N LEU A 125 -10.97 16.59 5.24
CA LEU A 125 -10.51 16.23 6.57
C LEU A 125 -9.14 16.87 6.85
N GLU A 126 -8.89 17.22 8.11
CA GLU A 126 -7.57 17.64 8.57
C GLU A 126 -6.65 16.41 8.69
N PHE A 127 -5.46 16.47 8.13
CA PHE A 127 -4.45 15.43 8.30
C PHE A 127 -3.46 15.81 9.40
N VAL A 128 -3.24 14.92 10.34
CA VAL A 128 -2.28 15.04 11.44
C VAL A 128 -1.19 13.99 11.25
N GLY A 129 -0.02 14.42 10.83
CA GLY A 129 1.16 13.56 10.69
C GLY A 129 1.96 13.53 11.99
N VAL A 130 2.21 12.34 12.54
CA VAL A 130 3.08 12.14 13.71
C VAL A 130 4.42 11.60 13.23
N PRO A 131 5.54 12.36 13.44
CA PRO A 131 6.85 11.91 12.96
C PRO A 131 7.27 10.57 13.57
N LEU A 132 7.83 9.69 12.73
CA LEU A 132 8.59 8.53 13.20
C LEU A 132 9.83 8.98 13.95
N LYS A 133 10.42 8.10 14.75
CA LYS A 133 11.73 8.34 15.38
C LYS A 133 12.84 8.48 14.33
N ALA A 134 13.99 8.98 14.73
CA ALA A 134 15.12 9.19 13.81
C ALA A 134 15.63 7.90 13.15
N ASP A 135 15.44 6.76 13.78
CA ASP A 135 15.75 5.43 13.27
C ASP A 135 14.60 4.83 12.42
N LEU A 136 13.55 5.61 12.14
CA LEU A 136 12.35 5.24 11.39
C LEU A 136 11.45 4.22 12.09
N THR A 137 11.64 3.99 13.39
CA THR A 137 10.70 3.20 14.20
C THR A 137 9.49 4.06 14.62
N LEU A 138 8.40 3.40 15.00
CA LEU A 138 7.18 4.04 15.44
C LEU A 138 7.38 4.72 16.81
N ASP A 139 6.96 5.97 16.93
CA ASP A 139 6.86 6.65 18.23
C ASP A 139 5.45 6.48 18.79
N ALA A 140 5.25 5.36 19.50
CA ALA A 140 3.94 5.03 20.05
C ALA A 140 3.47 6.04 21.10
N ASP A 141 4.37 6.64 21.88
CA ASP A 141 4.02 7.64 22.89
C ASP A 141 3.56 8.94 22.22
N ALA A 142 4.26 9.39 21.18
CA ALA A 142 3.83 10.54 20.39
C ALA A 142 2.49 10.28 19.67
N MET A 143 2.27 9.08 19.12
CA MET A 143 0.99 8.68 18.53
C MET A 143 -0.14 8.73 19.55
N ILE A 144 0.05 8.18 20.75
CA ILE A 144 -0.96 8.18 21.83
C ILE A 144 -1.28 9.61 22.27
N ALA A 145 -0.26 10.46 22.44
CA ALA A 145 -0.44 11.87 22.79
C ALA A 145 -1.25 12.61 21.69
N ALA A 146 -0.92 12.42 20.42
CA ALA A 146 -1.63 13.02 19.30
C ALA A 146 -3.08 12.52 19.18
N ILE A 147 -3.35 11.24 19.44
CA ILE A 147 -4.70 10.69 19.48
C ILE A 147 -5.53 11.36 20.58
N ALA A 148 -4.97 11.53 21.76
CA ALA A 148 -5.65 12.18 22.89
C ALA A 148 -5.96 13.66 22.61
N GLU A 149 -5.02 14.40 22.00
CA GLU A 149 -5.15 15.81 21.67
C GLU A 149 -6.12 16.05 20.50
N HIS A 150 -5.95 15.32 19.42
CA HIS A 150 -6.66 15.60 18.18
C HIS A 150 -7.96 14.82 18.02
N ARG A 151 -8.15 13.70 18.73
CA ARG A 151 -9.32 12.80 18.67
C ARG A 151 -9.72 12.49 17.20
N PRO A 152 -8.81 11.93 16.39
CA PRO A 152 -9.06 11.70 14.98
C PRO A 152 -10.20 10.72 14.76
N ALA A 153 -10.90 10.84 13.62
CA ALA A 153 -11.88 9.86 13.19
C ALA A 153 -11.19 8.56 12.73
N LEU A 154 -10.07 8.70 12.00
CA LEU A 154 -9.29 7.59 11.46
C LEU A 154 -7.83 7.69 11.92
N VAL A 155 -7.27 6.55 12.32
CA VAL A 155 -5.84 6.37 12.59
C VAL A 155 -5.31 5.31 11.63
N TYR A 156 -4.38 5.66 10.73
CA TYR A 156 -3.76 4.69 9.82
C TYR A 156 -2.43 4.19 10.38
N LEU A 157 -2.24 2.88 10.30
CA LEU A 157 -0.97 2.21 10.60
C LEU A 157 -0.62 1.29 9.43
N ALA A 158 0.29 1.73 8.55
CA ALA A 158 0.80 0.89 7.46
C ALA A 158 1.74 -0.19 8.05
N TYR A 159 1.45 -1.44 7.79
CA TYR A 159 2.09 -2.60 8.42
C TYR A 159 2.44 -3.68 7.40
N PRO A 160 3.64 -3.64 6.80
CA PRO A 160 4.78 -2.71 6.96
C PRO A 160 4.53 -1.30 6.43
N ASN A 161 5.26 -0.32 6.98
CA ASN A 161 5.18 1.07 6.55
C ASN A 161 5.80 1.30 5.16
N ASN A 162 5.25 2.20 4.41
CA ASN A 162 5.79 2.70 3.14
C ASN A 162 6.00 4.23 3.28
N PRO A 163 7.21 4.78 3.06
CA PRO A 163 8.32 4.20 2.28
C PRO A 163 9.43 3.52 3.11
N THR A 164 9.31 3.39 4.42
CA THR A 164 10.42 2.95 5.27
C THR A 164 10.67 1.43 5.25
N GLY A 165 9.65 0.63 4.97
CA GLY A 165 9.70 -0.83 5.07
C GLY A 165 9.60 -1.35 6.49
N THR A 166 9.54 -0.47 7.49
CA THR A 166 9.53 -0.83 8.91
C THR A 166 8.28 -1.60 9.28
N LEU A 167 8.45 -2.73 9.95
CA LEU A 167 7.36 -3.42 10.63
C LEU A 167 7.33 -2.91 12.08
N TYR A 168 6.21 -2.33 12.49
CA TYR A 168 6.06 -1.77 13.82
C TYR A 168 5.99 -2.88 14.87
N ASP A 169 6.44 -2.58 16.09
CA ASP A 169 6.31 -3.50 17.21
C ASP A 169 4.83 -3.74 17.55
N ALA A 170 4.44 -5.00 17.72
CA ALA A 170 3.05 -5.39 17.95
C ALA A 170 2.50 -4.82 19.27
N ALA A 171 3.33 -4.74 20.32
CA ALA A 171 2.90 -4.16 21.60
C ALA A 171 2.64 -2.65 21.47
N ASP A 172 3.44 -1.93 20.66
CA ASP A 172 3.20 -0.52 20.39
C ASP A 172 1.91 -0.30 19.59
N VAL A 173 1.64 -1.17 18.59
CA VAL A 173 0.37 -1.13 17.86
C VAL A 173 -0.82 -1.38 18.79
N GLU A 174 -0.74 -2.37 19.70
CA GLU A 174 -1.80 -2.62 20.68
C GLU A 174 -2.03 -1.43 21.62
N ARG A 175 -0.96 -0.78 22.08
CA ARG A 175 -1.06 0.44 22.90
C ARG A 175 -1.81 1.55 22.19
N ILE A 176 -1.52 1.74 20.89
CA ILE A 176 -2.19 2.73 20.04
C ILE A 176 -3.67 2.38 19.88
N ILE A 177 -4.00 1.11 19.56
CA ILE A 177 -5.39 0.65 19.45
C ILE A 177 -6.16 0.93 20.74
N ALA A 178 -5.57 0.59 21.89
CA ALA A 178 -6.17 0.80 23.21
C ALA A 178 -6.38 2.30 23.53
N ALA A 179 -5.51 3.18 23.07
CA ALA A 179 -5.64 4.63 23.24
C ALA A 179 -6.68 5.24 22.26
N ALA A 180 -6.90 4.62 21.12
CA ALA A 180 -7.74 5.13 20.02
C ALA A 180 -9.23 4.76 20.17
N ARG A 181 -9.78 4.65 21.38
CA ARG A 181 -11.17 4.17 21.64
C ARG A 181 -12.28 4.99 20.98
N HIS A 182 -11.99 6.20 20.53
CA HIS A 182 -12.93 7.10 19.85
C HIS A 182 -12.59 7.28 18.37
N SER A 183 -11.69 6.45 17.86
CA SER A 183 -11.21 6.47 16.49
C SER A 183 -11.30 5.07 15.90
N LEU A 184 -11.47 4.97 14.59
CA LEU A 184 -11.24 3.71 13.89
C LEU A 184 -9.76 3.59 13.53
N VAL A 185 -9.13 2.49 13.93
CA VAL A 185 -7.75 2.16 13.57
C VAL A 185 -7.76 1.29 12.31
N VAL A 186 -7.11 1.78 11.27
CA VAL A 186 -6.96 1.07 9.99
C VAL A 186 -5.55 0.52 9.92
N ILE A 187 -5.41 -0.80 10.01
CA ILE A 187 -4.13 -1.46 9.80
C ILE A 187 -4.01 -1.81 8.31
N ASP A 188 -3.11 -1.11 7.63
CA ASP A 188 -2.89 -1.28 6.20
C ASP A 188 -1.81 -2.33 5.94
N GLU A 189 -2.26 -3.52 5.56
CA GLU A 189 -1.43 -4.68 5.27
C GLU A 189 -1.16 -4.87 3.76
N ALA A 190 -1.00 -3.79 3.01
CA ALA A 190 -0.73 -3.87 1.58
C ALA A 190 0.52 -4.72 1.24
N TYR A 191 1.48 -4.80 2.15
CA TYR A 191 2.73 -5.58 1.99
C TYR A 191 2.76 -6.86 2.82
N GLN A 192 1.64 -7.34 3.33
CA GLN A 192 1.54 -8.54 4.16
C GLN A 192 2.21 -9.78 3.54
N PRO A 193 2.15 -10.06 2.22
CA PRO A 193 2.81 -11.23 1.64
C PRO A 193 4.32 -11.31 1.90
N PHE A 194 4.95 -10.17 2.19
CA PHE A 194 6.39 -10.06 2.44
C PHE A 194 6.73 -9.97 3.93
N ALA A 195 5.78 -9.52 4.78
CA ALA A 195 5.98 -9.29 6.21
C ALA A 195 5.92 -10.58 7.04
N GLN A 196 5.16 -11.58 6.60
CA GLN A 196 4.88 -12.83 7.35
C GLN A 196 4.23 -12.60 8.72
N HIS A 197 3.64 -11.42 8.93
CA HIS A 197 2.88 -11.02 10.10
C HIS A 197 1.56 -10.41 9.66
N SER A 198 0.53 -10.56 10.48
CA SER A 198 -0.79 -10.03 10.18
C SER A 198 -1.61 -9.75 11.45
N TRP A 199 -2.38 -8.68 11.38
CA TRP A 199 -3.43 -8.33 12.35
C TRP A 199 -4.81 -8.89 11.97
N LEU A 200 -4.96 -9.39 10.75
CA LEU A 200 -6.25 -9.88 10.27
C LEU A 200 -6.86 -10.97 11.17
N PRO A 201 -6.10 -11.99 11.65
CA PRO A 201 -6.65 -13.01 12.56
C PRO A 201 -7.19 -12.42 13.87
N ARG A 202 -6.67 -11.28 14.28
CA ARG A 202 -7.00 -10.59 15.52
C ARG A 202 -8.00 -9.44 15.33
N ALA A 203 -8.43 -9.14 14.10
CA ALA A 203 -9.30 -8.00 13.82
C ALA A 203 -10.62 -8.03 14.61
N ALA A 204 -11.14 -9.21 14.95
CA ALA A 204 -12.36 -9.37 15.73
C ALA A 204 -12.16 -9.19 17.26
N GLU A 205 -10.92 -9.09 17.74
CA GLU A 205 -10.64 -8.85 19.16
C GLU A 205 -10.89 -7.40 19.57
N PHE A 206 -11.01 -6.49 18.60
CA PHE A 206 -11.11 -5.05 18.81
C PHE A 206 -12.36 -4.47 18.14
N ASP A 207 -13.09 -3.64 18.88
CA ASP A 207 -14.31 -3.00 18.37
C ASP A 207 -14.02 -1.88 17.37
N ASN A 208 -12.78 -1.37 17.33
CA ASN A 208 -12.35 -0.20 16.57
C ASN A 208 -11.19 -0.48 15.60
N VAL A 209 -11.03 -1.72 15.14
CA VAL A 209 -9.98 -2.08 14.18
C VAL A 209 -10.59 -2.63 12.89
N VAL A 210 -10.04 -2.19 11.77
CA VAL A 210 -10.23 -2.79 10.47
C VAL A 210 -8.88 -3.05 9.82
N VAL A 211 -8.79 -4.13 9.05
CA VAL A 211 -7.57 -4.48 8.32
C VAL A 211 -7.82 -4.30 6.82
N MET A 212 -6.96 -3.53 6.18
CA MET A 212 -7.02 -3.25 4.74
C MET A 212 -5.90 -4.01 4.02
N ARG A 213 -6.24 -4.71 2.94
CA ARG A 213 -5.30 -5.42 2.06
C ARG A 213 -5.53 -5.10 0.60
N THR A 214 -4.54 -5.41 -0.23
CA THR A 214 -4.64 -5.34 -1.69
C THR A 214 -3.99 -6.55 -2.33
N VAL A 215 -4.54 -7.02 -3.45
CA VAL A 215 -3.88 -8.04 -4.27
C VAL A 215 -2.77 -7.45 -5.15
N SER A 216 -2.64 -6.12 -5.21
CA SER A 216 -1.68 -5.43 -6.08
C SER A 216 -0.24 -5.86 -5.81
N LYS A 217 0.14 -6.03 -4.54
CA LYS A 217 1.53 -6.36 -4.17
C LYS A 217 1.79 -7.87 -4.21
N LEU A 218 0.75 -8.66 -4.18
CA LEU A 218 0.83 -10.12 -4.32
C LEU A 218 1.17 -10.55 -5.77
N GLY A 219 0.98 -9.68 -6.77
CA GLY A 219 1.27 -9.94 -8.18
C GLY A 219 0.15 -9.56 -9.13
N LEU A 220 -0.87 -8.90 -8.64
CA LEU A 220 -2.08 -8.57 -9.37
C LEU A 220 -2.33 -7.06 -9.42
N ALA A 221 -1.27 -6.25 -9.58
CA ALA A 221 -1.37 -4.80 -9.57
C ALA A 221 -2.35 -4.25 -10.63
N GLY A 222 -2.36 -4.85 -11.83
CA GLY A 222 -3.25 -4.48 -12.93
C GLY A 222 -4.72 -4.80 -12.69
N ILE A 223 -5.04 -5.68 -11.73
CA ILE A 223 -6.42 -6.12 -11.44
C ILE A 223 -7.16 -5.12 -10.57
N ARG A 224 -6.45 -4.24 -9.87
CA ARG A 224 -7.04 -3.17 -9.06
C ARG A 224 -8.04 -3.66 -8.02
N LEU A 225 -7.76 -4.72 -7.26
CA LEU A 225 -8.59 -5.14 -6.14
C LEU A 225 -7.90 -4.90 -4.80
N GLY A 226 -8.64 -4.27 -3.88
CA GLY A 226 -8.36 -4.22 -2.46
C GLY A 226 -9.56 -4.71 -1.67
N TYR A 227 -9.36 -5.02 -0.41
CA TYR A 227 -10.43 -5.34 0.50
C TYR A 227 -10.16 -4.80 1.91
N LEU A 228 -11.26 -4.47 2.59
CA LEU A 228 -11.30 -4.09 3.98
C LEU A 228 -11.99 -5.21 4.76
N ALA A 229 -11.37 -5.69 5.82
CA ALA A 229 -11.94 -6.70 6.71
C ALA A 229 -12.11 -6.13 8.12
N GLY A 230 -13.22 -6.40 8.77
CA GLY A 230 -13.51 -5.92 10.11
C GLY A 230 -14.94 -6.23 10.54
N LEU A 231 -15.33 -5.75 11.72
CA LEU A 231 -16.69 -5.98 12.22
C LEU A 231 -17.75 -5.39 11.29
N PRO A 232 -18.88 -6.08 11.06
CA PRO A 232 -19.94 -5.65 10.15
C PRO A 232 -20.49 -4.25 10.43
N ALA A 233 -20.45 -3.82 11.70
CA ALA A 233 -20.90 -2.48 12.09
C ALA A 233 -20.17 -1.35 11.36
N TRP A 234 -18.87 -1.50 11.08
CA TRP A 234 -18.09 -0.53 10.31
C TRP A 234 -18.30 -0.67 8.80
N LEU A 235 -18.22 -1.91 8.31
CA LEU A 235 -18.25 -2.17 6.87
C LEU A 235 -19.60 -1.83 6.24
N THR A 236 -20.70 -2.03 6.98
CA THR A 236 -22.05 -1.63 6.55
C THR A 236 -22.14 -0.12 6.32
N GLU A 237 -21.50 0.69 7.15
CA GLU A 237 -21.51 2.15 6.98
C GLU A 237 -20.64 2.59 5.78
N PHE A 238 -19.49 1.97 5.60
CA PHE A 238 -18.64 2.25 4.44
C PHE A 238 -19.24 1.78 3.11
N ASP A 239 -20.02 0.70 3.12
CA ASP A 239 -20.73 0.21 1.92
C ASP A 239 -21.75 1.24 1.37
N LYS A 240 -22.29 2.13 2.23
CA LYS A 240 -23.24 3.17 1.83
C LYS A 240 -22.62 4.23 0.90
N VAL A 241 -21.31 4.44 0.99
CA VAL A 241 -20.58 5.42 0.16
C VAL A 241 -19.78 4.75 -0.96
N ARG A 242 -19.85 3.43 -1.07
CA ARG A 242 -19.20 2.69 -2.15
C ARG A 242 -19.91 2.94 -3.47
N PRO A 243 -19.17 3.29 -4.55
CA PRO A 243 -19.77 3.40 -5.88
C PRO A 243 -20.44 2.08 -6.28
N PRO A 244 -21.69 2.10 -6.79
CA PRO A 244 -22.33 0.88 -7.25
C PRO A 244 -21.52 0.23 -8.37
N TYR A 245 -21.41 -1.10 -8.34
CA TYR A 245 -20.68 -1.88 -9.35
C TYR A 245 -19.18 -1.54 -9.47
N ASN A 246 -18.55 -1.06 -8.40
CA ASN A 246 -17.16 -0.57 -8.39
C ASN A 246 -16.13 -1.62 -8.82
N ILE A 247 -16.39 -2.91 -8.62
CA ILE A 247 -15.50 -3.99 -9.05
C ILE A 247 -16.03 -4.59 -10.36
N ASN A 248 -15.32 -4.36 -11.44
CA ASN A 248 -15.73 -4.82 -12.77
C ASN A 248 -15.71 -6.34 -12.91
N VAL A 249 -16.42 -6.87 -13.91
CA VAL A 249 -16.60 -8.31 -14.12
C VAL A 249 -15.30 -9.07 -14.38
N LEU A 250 -14.32 -8.45 -15.06
CA LEU A 250 -13.03 -9.08 -15.33
C LEU A 250 -12.19 -9.19 -14.05
N THR A 251 -12.20 -8.16 -13.21
CA THR A 251 -11.55 -8.18 -11.89
C THR A 251 -12.17 -9.28 -11.02
N GLN A 252 -13.52 -9.36 -10.94
CA GLN A 252 -14.19 -10.39 -10.15
C GLN A 252 -13.81 -11.80 -10.63
N ALA A 253 -13.87 -12.05 -11.95
CA ALA A 253 -13.55 -13.35 -12.54
C ALA A 253 -12.06 -13.72 -12.37
N THR A 254 -11.15 -12.75 -12.52
CA THR A 254 -9.71 -12.97 -12.34
C THR A 254 -9.38 -13.33 -10.90
N VAL A 255 -9.93 -12.59 -9.93
CA VAL A 255 -9.65 -12.86 -8.51
C VAL A 255 -10.28 -14.17 -8.08
N ASP A 256 -11.53 -14.46 -8.49
CA ASP A 256 -12.18 -15.75 -8.22
C ASP A 256 -11.31 -16.92 -8.70
N PHE A 257 -10.75 -16.82 -9.89
CA PHE A 257 -9.87 -17.84 -10.44
C PHE A 257 -8.53 -17.93 -9.68
N LEU A 258 -7.88 -16.82 -9.41
CA LEU A 258 -6.55 -16.81 -8.80
C LEU A 258 -6.55 -17.12 -7.30
N LEU A 259 -7.67 -16.99 -6.61
CA LEU A 259 -7.81 -17.48 -5.23
C LEU A 259 -7.68 -19.00 -5.11
N ASP A 260 -7.89 -19.77 -6.20
CA ASP A 260 -7.60 -21.21 -6.24
C ASP A 260 -6.13 -21.54 -6.52
N HIS A 261 -5.32 -20.53 -6.84
CA HIS A 261 -3.92 -20.66 -7.28
C HIS A 261 -2.99 -19.72 -6.48
N LEU A 262 -3.32 -19.45 -5.21
CA LEU A 262 -2.50 -18.58 -4.37
C LEU A 262 -1.10 -19.13 -4.12
N ASP A 263 -0.94 -20.45 -4.14
CA ASP A 263 0.34 -21.14 -4.01
C ASP A 263 1.39 -20.62 -5.00
N VAL A 264 0.97 -20.29 -6.23
CA VAL A 264 1.85 -19.69 -7.26
C VAL A 264 2.32 -18.30 -6.83
N LEU A 265 1.40 -17.47 -6.34
CA LEU A 265 1.70 -16.10 -5.94
C LEU A 265 2.52 -16.08 -4.63
N ASP A 266 2.23 -17.00 -3.71
CA ASP A 266 2.98 -17.16 -2.46
C ASP A 266 4.42 -17.64 -2.71
N ALA A 267 4.62 -18.53 -3.69
CA ALA A 267 5.95 -18.94 -4.13
C ALA A 267 6.75 -17.74 -4.68
N GLN A 268 6.14 -16.92 -5.53
CA GLN A 268 6.76 -15.69 -6.03
C GLN A 268 7.09 -14.70 -4.88
N ALA A 269 6.18 -14.54 -3.93
CA ALA A 269 6.44 -13.70 -2.75
C ALA A 269 7.59 -14.24 -1.89
N ALA A 270 7.72 -15.57 -1.76
CA ALA A 270 8.83 -16.20 -1.04
C ALA A 270 10.17 -15.93 -1.74
N GLU A 271 10.22 -16.01 -3.07
CA GLU A 271 11.40 -15.66 -3.85
C GLU A 271 11.80 -14.19 -3.66
N LEU A 272 10.82 -13.28 -3.71
CA LEU A 272 11.07 -11.84 -3.46
C LEU A 272 11.57 -11.57 -2.04
N ARG A 273 11.13 -12.33 -1.04
CA ARG A 273 11.68 -12.22 0.33
C ARG A 273 13.16 -12.64 0.38
N ALA A 274 13.53 -13.72 -0.31
CA ALA A 274 14.93 -14.17 -0.41
C ALA A 274 15.79 -13.15 -1.16
N GLU A 275 15.30 -12.65 -2.30
CA GLU A 275 15.95 -11.60 -3.09
C GLU A 275 16.09 -10.29 -2.30
N ARG A 276 15.10 -9.89 -1.52
CA ARG A 276 15.21 -8.73 -0.62
C ARG A 276 16.43 -8.84 0.29
N THR A 277 16.63 -10.00 0.91
CA THR A 277 17.77 -10.23 1.82
C THR A 277 19.10 -10.14 1.06
N ARG A 278 19.18 -10.78 -0.12
CA ARG A 278 20.37 -10.75 -0.97
C ARG A 278 20.70 -9.33 -1.45
N VAL A 279 19.71 -8.60 -1.93
CA VAL A 279 19.88 -7.22 -2.42
C VAL A 279 20.26 -6.29 -1.26
N ALA A 280 19.63 -6.42 -0.09
CA ALA A 280 19.95 -5.61 1.08
C ALA A 280 21.42 -5.78 1.49
N GLN A 281 21.92 -7.01 1.54
CA GLN A 281 23.34 -7.30 1.84
C GLN A 281 24.29 -6.71 0.79
N ALA A 282 23.95 -6.88 -0.49
CA ALA A 282 24.77 -6.37 -1.58
C ALA A 282 24.82 -4.83 -1.63
N VAL A 283 23.71 -4.15 -1.34
CA VAL A 283 23.63 -2.68 -1.27
C VAL A 283 24.34 -2.15 -0.03
N ALA A 284 24.21 -2.81 1.12
CA ALA A 284 24.89 -2.42 2.36
C ALA A 284 26.42 -2.49 2.27
N ALA A 285 26.95 -3.30 1.35
CA ALA A 285 28.39 -3.38 1.08
C ALA A 285 28.92 -2.21 0.21
N LEU A 286 28.06 -1.35 -0.32
CA LEU A 286 28.47 -0.21 -1.14
C LEU A 286 28.94 0.96 -0.24
N PRO A 287 29.95 1.76 -0.68
CA PRO A 287 30.48 2.83 0.13
C PRO A 287 29.46 3.96 0.36
N GLY A 288 29.41 4.48 1.58
CA GLY A 288 28.56 5.63 1.94
C GLY A 288 27.06 5.34 1.96
N VAL A 289 26.65 4.08 1.90
CA VAL A 289 25.24 3.65 1.84
C VAL A 289 24.77 3.11 3.19
N THR A 290 23.56 3.48 3.58
CA THR A 290 22.85 2.89 4.72
C THR A 290 21.57 2.24 4.23
N VAL A 291 21.39 0.95 4.49
CA VAL A 291 20.16 0.20 4.18
C VAL A 291 19.33 0.07 5.45
N PHE A 292 18.08 0.52 5.40
CA PHE A 292 17.16 0.35 6.53
C PHE A 292 16.48 -1.04 6.51
N PRO A 293 16.18 -1.64 7.68
CA PRO A 293 15.44 -2.88 7.75
C PRO A 293 14.08 -2.78 7.04
N SER A 294 13.72 -3.81 6.28
CA SER A 294 12.45 -3.83 5.55
C SER A 294 11.74 -5.18 5.66
N ALA A 295 10.45 -5.12 5.89
CA ALA A 295 9.52 -6.24 5.80
C ALA A 295 8.61 -6.17 4.55
N GLY A 296 8.83 -5.19 3.64
CA GLY A 296 8.14 -5.08 2.35
C GLY A 296 8.91 -5.75 1.20
N ASN A 297 8.43 -5.58 -0.05
CA ASN A 297 9.18 -5.97 -1.25
C ASN A 297 10.02 -4.81 -1.81
N PHE A 298 10.54 -3.98 -0.95
CA PHE A 298 11.38 -2.83 -1.28
C PHE A 298 12.37 -2.55 -0.14
N LEU A 299 13.38 -1.76 -0.43
CA LEU A 299 14.36 -1.29 0.53
C LEU A 299 14.35 0.24 0.54
N LEU A 300 14.37 0.85 1.72
CA LEU A 300 14.75 2.24 1.89
C LEU A 300 16.26 2.29 2.06
N VAL A 301 16.91 3.15 1.28
CA VAL A 301 18.37 3.25 1.25
C VAL A 301 18.77 4.71 1.30
N ARG A 302 19.63 5.09 2.25
CA ARG A 302 20.27 6.42 2.27
C ARG A 302 21.58 6.35 1.51
N VAL A 303 21.78 7.30 0.62
CA VAL A 303 22.96 7.41 -0.27
C VAL A 303 23.60 8.79 -0.08
N PRO A 304 24.84 9.01 -0.55
CA PRO A 304 25.52 10.31 -0.38
C PRO A 304 24.79 11.49 -1.07
N ASP A 305 24.20 11.24 -2.25
CA ASP A 305 23.42 12.21 -3.03
C ASP A 305 22.29 11.47 -3.75
N ALA A 306 21.07 11.59 -3.22
CA ALA A 306 19.92 10.89 -3.76
C ALA A 306 19.49 11.40 -5.15
N ALA A 307 19.76 12.65 -5.48
CA ALA A 307 19.45 13.22 -6.78
C ALA A 307 20.43 12.70 -7.84
N ALA A 308 21.72 12.78 -7.57
CA ALA A 308 22.75 12.26 -8.48
C ALA A 308 22.61 10.75 -8.72
N VAL A 309 22.38 9.97 -7.66
CA VAL A 309 22.14 8.52 -7.78
C VAL A 309 20.90 8.22 -8.61
N PHE A 310 19.79 8.94 -8.37
CA PHE A 310 18.55 8.77 -9.15
C PHE A 310 18.79 9.07 -10.65
N ASP A 311 19.43 10.16 -10.99
CA ASP A 311 19.71 10.56 -12.37
C ASP A 311 20.67 9.58 -13.07
N ALA A 312 21.68 9.09 -12.36
CA ALA A 312 22.59 8.06 -12.86
C ALA A 312 21.85 6.74 -13.16
N LEU A 313 20.93 6.30 -12.28
CA LEU A 313 20.13 5.10 -12.52
C LEU A 313 19.17 5.27 -13.70
N LEU A 314 18.60 6.45 -13.91
CA LEU A 314 17.79 6.74 -15.09
C LEU A 314 18.62 6.62 -16.38
N THR A 315 19.88 7.07 -16.37
CA THR A 315 20.80 6.91 -17.50
C THR A 315 21.05 5.44 -17.83
N GLU A 316 21.16 4.59 -16.81
CA GLU A 316 21.31 3.13 -16.92
C GLU A 316 19.97 2.40 -17.18
N ARG A 317 18.90 3.14 -17.48
CA ARG A 317 17.55 2.58 -17.69
C ARG A 317 17.00 1.77 -16.53
N VAL A 318 17.29 2.19 -15.28
CA VAL A 318 16.72 1.63 -14.06
C VAL A 318 15.89 2.73 -13.37
N LEU A 319 14.57 2.52 -13.27
CA LEU A 319 13.64 3.45 -12.66
C LEU A 319 13.39 3.04 -11.20
N ILE A 320 13.82 3.88 -10.27
CA ILE A 320 13.57 3.74 -8.84
C ILE A 320 12.73 4.93 -8.32
N LYS A 321 12.45 4.99 -7.03
CA LYS A 321 11.78 6.15 -6.42
C LYS A 321 12.74 6.97 -5.60
N ASN A 322 12.98 8.23 -5.99
CA ASN A 322 13.60 9.20 -5.10
C ASN A 322 12.56 9.70 -4.09
N VAL A 323 12.79 9.46 -2.79
CA VAL A 323 11.90 9.85 -1.69
C VAL A 323 12.49 10.95 -0.82
N SER A 324 13.68 11.47 -1.16
CA SER A 324 14.45 12.43 -0.34
C SER A 324 13.71 13.72 -0.01
N LYS A 325 12.78 14.13 -0.86
CA LYS A 325 11.98 15.36 -0.70
C LYS A 325 10.63 15.15 -0.03
N MET A 326 10.25 13.90 0.31
CA MET A 326 8.93 13.60 0.87
C MET A 326 8.82 13.98 2.35
N HIS A 327 9.92 13.89 3.10
CA HIS A 327 9.97 14.20 4.54
C HIS A 327 11.42 14.45 4.98
N PRO A 328 11.69 15.31 5.99
CA PRO A 328 13.07 15.53 6.47
C PRO A 328 13.80 14.26 6.92
N LEU A 329 13.12 13.28 7.54
CA LEU A 329 13.70 11.99 7.93
C LEU A 329 14.17 11.15 6.73
N LEU A 330 13.69 11.45 5.53
CA LEU A 330 14.06 10.77 4.28
C LEU A 330 15.14 11.52 3.49
N ALA A 331 15.80 12.54 4.09
CA ALA A 331 16.90 13.23 3.43
C ALA A 331 17.91 12.22 2.88
N GLU A 332 18.28 12.41 1.61
CA GLU A 332 19.19 11.53 0.85
C GLU A 332 18.76 10.06 0.78
N CYS A 333 17.45 9.80 0.83
CA CYS A 333 16.92 8.45 0.69
C CYS A 333 16.31 8.21 -0.68
N VAL A 334 16.55 6.99 -1.19
CA VAL A 334 15.89 6.40 -2.34
C VAL A 334 15.18 5.12 -1.91
N ARG A 335 14.07 4.76 -2.58
CA ARG A 335 13.37 3.50 -2.36
C ARG A 335 13.55 2.62 -3.57
N LEU A 336 14.08 1.41 -3.33
CA LEU A 336 14.39 0.39 -4.32
C LEU A 336 13.35 -0.71 -4.22
N THR A 337 12.56 -0.97 -5.25
CA THR A 337 11.74 -2.18 -5.32
C THR A 337 12.64 -3.39 -5.52
N VAL A 338 12.33 -4.50 -4.87
CA VAL A 338 12.99 -5.79 -5.10
C VAL A 338 12.34 -6.44 -6.31
N GLY A 339 13.10 -6.56 -7.38
CA GLY A 339 12.70 -7.18 -8.65
C GLY A 339 13.10 -8.65 -8.74
N SER A 340 13.06 -9.18 -9.95
CA SER A 340 13.63 -10.51 -10.28
C SER A 340 15.16 -10.52 -10.09
N PRO A 341 15.81 -11.71 -10.02
CA PRO A 341 17.26 -11.79 -9.95
C PRO A 341 18.00 -10.98 -11.02
N ASP A 342 17.51 -10.99 -12.28
CA ASP A 342 18.10 -10.24 -13.40
C ASP A 342 17.91 -8.73 -13.24
N GLU A 343 16.71 -8.30 -12.85
CA GLU A 343 16.43 -6.87 -12.58
C GLU A 343 17.26 -6.36 -11.42
N ASN A 344 17.41 -7.15 -10.36
CA ASN A 344 18.25 -6.83 -9.21
C ASN A 344 19.74 -6.80 -9.57
N ALA A 345 20.21 -7.67 -10.47
CA ALA A 345 21.58 -7.62 -10.96
C ALA A 345 21.86 -6.32 -11.73
N ARG A 346 20.93 -5.88 -12.57
CA ARG A 346 21.02 -4.58 -13.27
C ARG A 346 20.99 -3.40 -12.31
N LEU A 347 20.08 -3.42 -11.31
CA LEU A 347 20.02 -2.40 -10.26
C LEU A 347 21.36 -2.29 -9.53
N LEU A 348 21.93 -3.41 -9.09
CA LEU A 348 23.21 -3.44 -8.35
C LEU A 348 24.38 -2.94 -9.20
N ALA A 349 24.40 -3.26 -10.50
CA ALA A 349 25.42 -2.76 -11.44
C ALA A 349 25.31 -1.23 -11.59
N ALA A 350 24.11 -0.72 -11.81
CA ALA A 350 23.83 0.72 -11.95
C ALA A 350 24.19 1.49 -10.66
N LEU A 351 23.80 0.97 -9.48
CA LEU A 351 24.17 1.57 -8.19
C LEU A 351 25.69 1.64 -7.98
N LYS A 352 26.43 0.58 -8.35
CA LYS A 352 27.91 0.58 -8.26
C LYS A 352 28.54 1.63 -9.15
N LEU A 353 27.99 1.91 -10.32
CA LEU A 353 28.45 2.97 -11.20
C LEU A 353 28.14 4.36 -10.62
N ALA A 354 26.91 4.57 -10.19
CA ALA A 354 26.43 5.82 -9.62
C ALA A 354 27.19 6.28 -8.34
N LEU A 355 27.70 5.30 -7.56
CA LEU A 355 28.40 5.58 -6.30
C LEU A 355 29.95 5.63 -6.44
N ARG A 356 30.50 5.45 -7.68
CA ARG A 356 31.92 5.60 -7.96
C ARG A 356 32.32 6.99 -8.47
N GLY A 357 31.39 7.73 -8.95
CA GLY A 357 31.54 9.10 -9.43
C GLY A 357 31.32 10.11 -8.34
#